data_6efe001260a1e76b828a768b89eef75c
#
_entry.id   6efe001260a1e76b828a768b89eef75c
#
_cell.length_a   1.000
_cell.length_b   1.000
_cell.length_c   1.000
_cell.angle_alpha   90.00
_cell.angle_beta   90.00
_cell.angle_gamma   90.00
#
_symmetry.space_group_name_H-M   'P 1'
#
loop_
_entity.id
_entity.type
_entity.pdbx_description
1 polymer ?
#
loop_
_entity_poly.entity_id
_entity_poly.type
_entity_poly.pdbx_seq_one_letter_code
_entity_poly.pdbx_strand_id
1 'polypeptide(L)'
;MNRNLHHIITTIITVFISVTLYAAHTNAERLSLLQPLIQYDLAFNTGVTTDSIILWEKLLTPELEKQQRYDILFQLKAMAVQSSITEGNISLAIDNANSMYKKAKEIDYPLGTALALRAIGNTYLSSSTPQVAIGSYEEAIEIMQQIPEADIYLKNALSQMILIKLNNRQMAGIEKDINYLEALCDKRPDSPCYFYLPCCRAFYEIQSDKLPSALEHLQKMERIYAKHPYPYFLLLIKYLYASYHIAAKEYTQALQSYDELLPYVKESGSYKDIQISQERAKVL
;
A
#
# COMPACT_ATOMS: atom_id res chain seq x y z
N MET A 1 15.14 -0.86 20.58
CA MET A 1 15.91 -1.73 19.66
C MET A 1 16.28 -0.89 18.45
N ASN A 2 17.54 -0.86 18.08
CA ASN A 2 18.21 0.19 17.31
C ASN A 2 17.54 0.44 15.93
N ARG A 3 17.09 1.66 15.69
CA ARG A 3 16.46 2.19 14.46
C ARG A 3 17.30 1.90 13.20
N ASN A 4 18.62 2.00 13.34
CA ASN A 4 19.58 1.67 12.32
C ASN A 4 19.61 0.17 11.96
N LEU A 5 19.28 -0.71 12.90
CA LEU A 5 19.34 -2.15 12.68
C LEU A 5 18.20 -2.62 11.74
N HIS A 6 17.03 -2.00 11.80
CA HIS A 6 15.90 -2.38 10.94
C HIS A 6 16.05 -1.85 9.51
N HIS A 7 16.49 -0.60 9.36
CA HIS A 7 16.89 -0.06 8.04
C HIS A 7 18.03 -0.87 7.44
N ILE A 8 19.03 -1.22 8.25
CA ILE A 8 20.15 -2.07 7.85
C ILE A 8 19.64 -3.47 7.45
N ILE A 9 18.73 -4.07 8.20
CA ILE A 9 18.20 -5.41 7.88
C ILE A 9 17.35 -5.36 6.61
N THR A 10 16.46 -4.38 6.43
CA THR A 10 15.66 -4.25 5.21
C THR A 10 16.54 -3.93 4.01
N THR A 11 17.51 -3.03 4.17
CA THR A 11 18.49 -2.70 3.12
C THR A 11 19.40 -3.90 2.81
N ILE A 12 19.87 -4.62 3.83
CA ILE A 12 20.69 -5.83 3.65
C ILE A 12 19.88 -6.94 2.98
N ILE A 13 18.62 -7.17 3.37
CA ILE A 13 17.76 -8.15 2.73
C ILE A 13 17.51 -7.76 1.27
N THR A 14 17.22 -6.49 0.99
CA THR A 14 16.98 -6.00 -0.37
C THR A 14 18.24 -6.05 -1.22
N VAL A 15 19.40 -5.62 -0.69
CA VAL A 15 20.70 -5.70 -1.37
C VAL A 15 21.13 -7.16 -1.52
N PHE A 16 20.95 -7.99 -0.50
CA PHE A 16 21.31 -9.42 -0.57
C PHE A 16 20.44 -10.15 -1.60
N ILE A 17 19.14 -9.90 -1.64
CA ILE A 17 18.23 -10.44 -2.67
C ILE A 17 18.62 -9.91 -4.05
N SER A 18 18.96 -8.63 -4.18
CA SER A 18 19.38 -8.04 -5.45
C SER A 18 20.70 -8.65 -5.96
N VAL A 19 21.69 -8.79 -5.08
CA VAL A 19 22.99 -9.41 -5.42
C VAL A 19 22.84 -10.90 -5.72
N THR A 20 22.00 -11.62 -4.96
CA THR A 20 21.74 -13.05 -5.18
C THR A 20 20.95 -13.29 -6.46
N LEU A 21 19.98 -12.44 -6.79
CA LEU A 21 19.25 -12.49 -8.06
C LEU A 21 20.15 -12.15 -9.27
N TYR A 22 21.08 -11.21 -9.09
CA TYR A 22 22.08 -10.90 -10.13
C TYR A 22 23.08 -12.05 -10.32
N ALA A 23 23.47 -12.72 -9.21
CA ALA A 23 24.35 -13.88 -9.23
C ALA A 23 23.65 -15.20 -9.64
N ALA A 24 22.31 -15.24 -9.62
CA ALA A 24 21.54 -16.41 -10.03
C ALA A 24 21.72 -16.68 -11.52
N HIS A 25 22.21 -17.88 -11.87
CA HIS A 25 22.55 -18.25 -13.22
C HIS A 25 21.33 -18.61 -14.08
N THR A 26 20.20 -18.97 -13.45
CA THR A 26 18.99 -19.41 -14.14
C THR A 26 17.76 -18.57 -13.76
N ASN A 27 16.80 -18.47 -14.72
CA ASN A 27 15.54 -17.78 -14.45
C ASN A 27 14.69 -18.50 -13.38
N ALA A 28 14.83 -19.83 -13.23
CA ALA A 28 14.15 -20.59 -12.17
C ALA A 28 14.64 -20.19 -10.78
N GLU A 29 15.96 -20.00 -10.60
CA GLU A 29 16.54 -19.51 -9.35
C GLU A 29 16.07 -18.07 -9.05
N ARG A 30 16.02 -17.21 -10.06
CA ARG A 30 15.49 -15.84 -9.93
C ARG A 30 14.03 -15.82 -9.49
N LEU A 31 13.20 -16.69 -10.08
CA LEU A 31 11.78 -16.80 -9.71
C LEU A 31 11.59 -17.30 -8.27
N SER A 32 12.41 -18.27 -7.82
CA SER A 32 12.35 -18.78 -6.45
C SER A 32 12.70 -17.72 -5.40
N LEU A 33 13.58 -16.77 -5.75
CA LEU A 33 13.96 -15.64 -4.89
C LEU A 33 12.93 -14.51 -4.91
N LEU A 34 12.26 -14.30 -6.04
CA LEU A 34 11.23 -13.27 -6.20
C LEU A 34 9.93 -13.61 -5.48
N GLN A 35 9.55 -14.88 -5.44
CA GLN A 35 8.27 -15.30 -4.87
C GLN A 35 8.08 -14.92 -3.39
N PRO A 36 9.06 -15.09 -2.48
CA PRO A 36 8.98 -14.60 -1.10
C PRO A 36 8.82 -13.08 -1.02
N LEU A 37 9.48 -12.32 -1.91
CA LEU A 37 9.38 -10.86 -1.95
C LEU A 37 7.97 -10.40 -2.35
N ILE A 38 7.37 -11.03 -3.35
CA ILE A 38 5.99 -10.78 -3.76
C ILE A 38 5.02 -11.11 -2.62
N GLN A 39 5.20 -12.24 -1.94
CA GLN A 39 4.38 -12.61 -0.79
C GLN A 39 4.50 -11.61 0.35
N TYR A 40 5.71 -11.12 0.59
CA TYR A 40 5.97 -10.10 1.60
C TYR A 40 5.29 -8.77 1.25
N ASP A 41 5.39 -8.30 0.01
CA ASP A 41 4.73 -7.08 -0.45
C ASP A 41 3.20 -7.18 -0.36
N LEU A 42 2.63 -8.32 -0.76
CA LEU A 42 1.20 -8.59 -0.64
C LEU A 42 0.72 -8.58 0.81
N ALA A 43 1.51 -9.16 1.71
CA ALA A 43 1.14 -9.25 3.12
C ALA A 43 1.15 -7.88 3.81
N PHE A 44 2.07 -7.00 3.43
CA PHE A 44 2.36 -5.77 4.18
C PHE A 44 2.19 -4.50 3.37
N ASN A 45 1.90 -4.61 2.07
CA ASN A 45 1.80 -3.48 1.12
C ASN A 45 3.00 -2.50 1.29
N THR A 46 4.19 -3.08 1.37
CA THR A 46 5.42 -2.35 1.75
C THR A 46 5.90 -1.41 0.65
N GLY A 47 5.36 -1.58 -0.57
CA GLY A 47 5.88 -0.86 -1.72
C GLY A 47 7.37 -1.07 -1.84
N VAL A 48 7.83 -2.33 -1.84
CA VAL A 48 9.26 -2.63 -2.05
C VAL A 48 9.70 -1.96 -3.33
N THR A 49 10.41 -0.86 -3.18
CA THR A 49 10.86 -0.02 -4.29
C THR A 49 12.37 -0.12 -4.36
N THR A 50 12.85 -0.65 -5.44
CA THR A 50 14.28 -0.63 -5.76
C THR A 50 14.42 -0.58 -7.27
N ASP A 51 15.48 0.05 -7.77
CA ASP A 51 15.91 -0.04 -9.18
C ASP A 51 15.92 -1.51 -9.65
N SER A 52 16.14 -2.42 -8.72
CA SER A 52 16.13 -3.86 -8.94
C SER A 52 14.78 -4.38 -9.43
N ILE A 53 13.64 -3.84 -9.00
CA ILE A 53 12.30 -4.34 -9.41
C ILE A 53 12.06 -4.06 -10.87
N ILE A 54 12.40 -2.88 -11.36
CA ILE A 54 12.27 -2.51 -12.77
C ILE A 54 13.18 -3.42 -13.63
N LEU A 55 14.38 -3.67 -13.14
CA LEU A 55 15.31 -4.60 -13.82
C LEU A 55 14.76 -6.03 -13.83
N TRP A 56 14.20 -6.51 -12.73
CA TRP A 56 13.62 -7.85 -12.65
C TRP A 56 12.38 -8.01 -13.52
N GLU A 57 11.52 -7.00 -13.55
CA GLU A 57 10.37 -6.99 -14.47
C GLU A 57 10.84 -7.19 -15.90
N LYS A 58 11.82 -6.42 -16.34
CA LYS A 58 12.38 -6.50 -17.69
C LYS A 58 13.01 -7.87 -17.98
N LEU A 59 13.78 -8.43 -17.04
CA LEU A 59 14.50 -9.70 -17.22
C LEU A 59 13.59 -10.92 -17.17
N LEU A 60 12.56 -10.91 -16.29
CA LEU A 60 11.73 -12.08 -16.04
C LEU A 60 10.46 -12.12 -16.90
N THR A 61 10.00 -10.99 -17.41
CA THR A 61 8.78 -10.94 -18.25
C THR A 61 8.76 -11.97 -19.38
N PRO A 62 9.83 -12.15 -20.22
CA PRO A 62 9.78 -13.12 -21.30
C PRO A 62 9.62 -14.57 -20.82
N GLU A 63 10.25 -14.92 -19.69
CA GLU A 63 10.18 -16.27 -19.13
C GLU A 63 8.81 -16.51 -18.47
N LEU A 64 8.28 -15.52 -17.74
CA LEU A 64 6.97 -15.60 -17.10
C LEU A 64 5.85 -15.72 -18.15
N GLU A 65 5.95 -15.00 -19.27
CA GLU A 65 5.02 -15.11 -20.39
C GLU A 65 5.08 -16.50 -21.03
N LYS A 66 6.28 -17.00 -21.29
CA LYS A 66 6.50 -18.35 -21.85
C LYS A 66 5.92 -19.45 -20.96
N GLN A 67 6.06 -19.30 -19.63
CA GLN A 67 5.54 -20.24 -18.65
C GLN A 67 4.06 -19.98 -18.31
N GLN A 68 3.43 -18.94 -18.85
CA GLN A 68 2.08 -18.47 -18.54
C GLN A 68 1.88 -18.19 -17.03
N ARG A 69 2.95 -17.78 -16.32
CA ARG A 69 2.92 -17.41 -14.90
C ARG A 69 2.44 -15.97 -14.73
N TYR A 70 1.22 -15.73 -15.22
CA TYR A 70 0.60 -14.41 -15.18
C TYR A 70 0.32 -13.94 -13.75
N ASP A 71 0.14 -14.87 -12.82
CA ASP A 71 0.03 -14.61 -11.38
C ASP A 71 1.24 -13.81 -10.85
N ILE A 72 2.46 -14.21 -11.21
CA ILE A 72 3.70 -13.53 -10.81
C ILE A 72 3.95 -12.29 -11.68
N LEU A 73 3.72 -12.41 -12.99
CA LEU A 73 3.99 -11.33 -13.95
C LEU A 73 3.26 -10.04 -13.59
N PHE A 74 1.95 -10.12 -13.32
CA PHE A 74 1.15 -8.94 -13.02
C PHE A 74 1.46 -8.33 -11.64
N GLN A 75 1.88 -9.14 -10.68
CA GLN A 75 2.37 -8.60 -9.41
C GLN A 75 3.69 -7.87 -9.58
N LEU A 76 4.64 -8.46 -10.30
CA LEU A 76 5.93 -7.84 -10.58
C LEU A 76 5.76 -6.52 -11.35
N LYS A 77 4.87 -6.49 -12.34
CA LYS A 77 4.52 -5.25 -13.05
C LYS A 77 3.89 -4.20 -12.12
N ALA A 78 2.98 -4.59 -11.23
CA ALA A 78 2.39 -3.67 -10.26
C ALA A 78 3.45 -3.10 -9.29
N MET A 79 4.42 -3.91 -8.86
CA MET A 79 5.56 -3.46 -8.05
C MET A 79 6.44 -2.47 -8.84
N ALA A 80 6.69 -2.71 -10.12
CA ALA A 80 7.46 -1.79 -10.98
C ALA A 80 6.74 -0.44 -11.18
N VAL A 81 5.40 -0.45 -11.31
CA VAL A 81 4.59 0.78 -11.31
C VAL A 81 4.76 1.53 -9.99
N GLN A 82 4.65 0.83 -8.86
CA GLN A 82 4.81 1.45 -7.54
C GLN A 82 6.23 2.01 -7.33
N SER A 83 7.27 1.35 -7.83
CA SER A 83 8.64 1.86 -7.83
C SER A 83 8.74 3.19 -8.58
N SER A 84 8.19 3.24 -9.79
CA SER A 84 8.17 4.48 -10.59
C SER A 84 7.44 5.62 -9.89
N ILE A 85 6.34 5.34 -9.17
CA ILE A 85 5.63 6.33 -8.34
C ILE A 85 6.53 6.86 -7.23
N THR A 86 7.22 5.98 -6.53
CA THR A 86 8.08 6.36 -5.39
C THR A 86 9.27 7.19 -5.83
N GLU A 87 9.82 6.91 -7.02
CA GLU A 87 10.89 7.69 -7.65
C GLU A 87 10.39 9.03 -8.21
N GLY A 88 9.08 9.32 -8.14
CA GLY A 88 8.48 10.55 -8.69
C GLY A 88 8.30 10.53 -10.20
N ASN A 89 8.56 9.40 -10.86
CA ASN A 89 8.39 9.27 -12.31
C ASN A 89 6.95 8.87 -12.67
N ILE A 90 6.01 9.80 -12.41
CA ILE A 90 4.58 9.54 -12.56
C ILE A 90 4.18 9.22 -14.01
N SER A 91 4.82 9.86 -14.99
CA SER A 91 4.53 9.58 -16.40
C SER A 91 4.84 8.12 -16.75
N LEU A 92 6.01 7.61 -16.35
CA LEU A 92 6.38 6.21 -16.56
C LEU A 92 5.45 5.26 -15.81
N ALA A 93 5.04 5.62 -14.61
CA ALA A 93 4.10 4.83 -13.83
C ALA A 93 2.74 4.69 -14.54
N ILE A 94 2.21 5.77 -15.12
CA ILE A 94 0.96 5.78 -15.92
C ILE A 94 1.12 4.89 -17.15
N ASP A 95 2.20 5.06 -17.91
CA ASP A 95 2.45 4.29 -19.13
C ASP A 95 2.55 2.79 -18.83
N ASN A 96 3.29 2.42 -17.78
CA ASN A 96 3.43 1.03 -17.33
C ASN A 96 2.10 0.44 -16.85
N ALA A 97 1.30 1.18 -16.07
CA ALA A 97 0.00 0.72 -15.60
C ALA A 97 -1.00 0.51 -16.74
N ASN A 98 -1.02 1.42 -17.72
CA ASN A 98 -1.85 1.30 -18.92
C ASN A 98 -1.40 0.12 -19.81
N SER A 99 -0.09 -0.08 -19.98
CA SER A 99 0.47 -1.23 -20.69
C SER A 99 0.07 -2.54 -20.01
N MET A 100 0.14 -2.58 -18.68
CA MET A 100 -0.31 -3.71 -17.87
C MET A 100 -1.81 -4.01 -18.09
N TYR A 101 -2.67 -2.98 -18.09
CA TYR A 101 -4.10 -3.12 -18.35
C TYR A 101 -4.37 -3.67 -19.75
N LYS A 102 -3.73 -3.10 -20.77
CA LYS A 102 -3.85 -3.56 -22.16
C LYS A 102 -3.46 -5.02 -22.29
N LYS A 103 -2.31 -5.41 -21.73
CA LYS A 103 -1.84 -6.80 -21.76
C LYS A 103 -2.83 -7.75 -21.07
N ALA A 104 -3.38 -7.39 -19.92
CA ALA A 104 -4.36 -8.22 -19.20
C ALA A 104 -5.62 -8.46 -20.04
N LYS A 105 -6.11 -7.43 -20.76
CA LYS A 105 -7.24 -7.53 -21.66
C LYS A 105 -6.93 -8.39 -22.89
N GLU A 106 -5.74 -8.26 -23.48
CA GLU A 106 -5.31 -9.04 -24.65
C GLU A 106 -5.26 -10.55 -24.37
N ILE A 107 -4.87 -10.94 -23.16
CA ILE A 107 -4.75 -12.37 -22.77
C ILE A 107 -5.98 -12.89 -22.02
N ASP A 108 -7.02 -12.07 -21.88
CA ASP A 108 -8.25 -12.38 -21.12
C ASP A 108 -7.97 -12.86 -19.69
N TYR A 109 -7.18 -12.07 -18.94
CA TYR A 109 -6.79 -12.38 -17.56
C TYR A 109 -7.42 -11.40 -16.54
N PRO A 110 -8.61 -11.74 -15.97
CA PRO A 110 -9.38 -10.83 -15.14
C PRO A 110 -8.61 -10.32 -13.90
N LEU A 111 -7.89 -11.19 -13.19
CA LEU A 111 -7.07 -10.77 -12.04
C LEU A 111 -6.00 -9.77 -12.45
N GLY A 112 -5.35 -9.98 -13.61
CA GLY A 112 -4.40 -9.02 -14.17
C GLY A 112 -5.04 -7.68 -14.48
N THR A 113 -6.26 -7.67 -15.03
CA THR A 113 -7.05 -6.45 -15.26
C THR A 113 -7.29 -5.70 -13.96
N ALA A 114 -7.73 -6.40 -12.91
CA ALA A 114 -7.99 -5.79 -11.60
C ALA A 114 -6.71 -5.25 -10.94
N LEU A 115 -5.58 -5.97 -11.04
CA LEU A 115 -4.29 -5.50 -10.55
C LEU A 115 -3.79 -4.27 -11.31
N ALA A 116 -4.03 -4.21 -12.63
CA ALA A 116 -3.70 -3.04 -13.45
C ALA A 116 -4.56 -1.83 -13.07
N LEU A 117 -5.87 -2.00 -12.88
CA LEU A 117 -6.77 -0.94 -12.41
C LEU A 117 -6.35 -0.39 -11.05
N ARG A 118 -5.95 -1.25 -10.10
CA ARG A 118 -5.38 -0.83 -8.82
C ARG A 118 -4.10 -0.02 -9.02
N ALA A 119 -3.20 -0.44 -9.91
CA ALA A 119 -1.97 0.28 -10.24
C ALA A 119 -2.27 1.65 -10.87
N ILE A 120 -3.26 1.73 -11.78
CA ILE A 120 -3.77 2.98 -12.34
C ILE A 120 -4.29 3.89 -11.22
N GLY A 121 -5.09 3.36 -10.29
CA GLY A 121 -5.58 4.10 -9.14
C GLY A 121 -4.44 4.72 -8.31
N ASN A 122 -3.36 3.96 -8.05
CA ASN A 122 -2.18 4.46 -7.35
C ASN A 122 -1.49 5.62 -8.09
N THR A 123 -1.39 5.56 -9.43
CA THR A 123 -0.78 6.65 -10.20
C THR A 123 -1.61 7.94 -10.14
N TYR A 124 -2.94 7.82 -10.24
CA TYR A 124 -3.84 8.97 -10.13
C TYR A 124 -3.91 9.55 -8.72
N LEU A 125 -3.80 8.71 -7.70
CA LEU A 125 -3.67 9.20 -6.33
C LEU A 125 -2.42 10.06 -6.16
N SER A 126 -1.30 9.63 -6.71
CA SER A 126 -0.03 10.37 -6.69
C SER A 126 -0.06 11.64 -7.54
N SER A 127 -0.96 11.73 -8.52
CA SER A 127 -1.23 12.91 -9.34
C SER A 127 -2.29 13.84 -8.75
N SER A 128 -2.69 13.65 -7.48
CA SER A 128 -3.71 14.45 -6.78
C SER A 128 -5.10 14.43 -7.43
N THR A 129 -5.46 13.31 -8.05
CA THR A 129 -6.78 13.08 -8.68
C THR A 129 -7.53 11.93 -7.98
N PRO A 130 -7.93 12.11 -6.69
CA PRO A 130 -8.46 11.04 -5.87
C PRO A 130 -9.78 10.44 -6.39
N GLN A 131 -10.61 11.20 -7.10
CA GLN A 131 -11.87 10.69 -7.66
C GLN A 131 -11.62 9.65 -8.76
N VAL A 132 -10.64 9.89 -9.63
CA VAL A 132 -10.25 8.94 -10.67
C VAL A 132 -9.62 7.69 -10.03
N ALA A 133 -8.80 7.88 -9.00
CA ALA A 133 -8.23 6.79 -8.24
C ALA A 133 -9.33 5.90 -7.61
N ILE A 134 -10.33 6.50 -6.95
CA ILE A 134 -11.46 5.78 -6.34
C ILE A 134 -12.20 4.95 -7.39
N GLY A 135 -12.56 5.54 -8.55
CA GLY A 135 -13.24 4.82 -9.63
C GLY A 135 -12.44 3.61 -10.14
N SER A 136 -11.13 3.77 -10.29
CA SER A 136 -10.24 2.66 -10.69
C SER A 136 -10.19 1.54 -9.63
N TYR A 137 -10.21 1.90 -8.34
CA TYR A 137 -10.28 0.93 -7.25
C TYR A 137 -11.64 0.22 -7.19
N GLU A 138 -12.75 0.94 -7.40
CA GLU A 138 -14.09 0.37 -7.42
C GLU A 138 -14.23 -0.68 -8.52
N GLU A 139 -13.78 -0.37 -9.74
CA GLU A 139 -13.77 -1.32 -10.86
C GLU A 139 -12.87 -2.54 -10.56
N ALA A 140 -11.69 -2.33 -9.97
CA ALA A 140 -10.81 -3.42 -9.56
C ALA A 140 -11.47 -4.34 -8.53
N ILE A 141 -12.15 -3.77 -7.53
CA ILE A 141 -12.87 -4.50 -6.48
C ILE A 141 -14.00 -5.32 -7.07
N GLU A 142 -14.80 -4.76 -7.99
CA GLU A 142 -15.89 -5.49 -8.66
C GLU A 142 -15.38 -6.74 -9.40
N ILE A 143 -14.25 -6.63 -10.09
CA ILE A 143 -13.63 -7.78 -10.76
C ILE A 143 -13.10 -8.79 -9.73
N MET A 144 -12.39 -8.33 -8.68
CA MET A 144 -11.81 -9.21 -7.66
C MET A 144 -12.88 -9.99 -6.88
N GLN A 145 -14.07 -9.42 -6.67
CA GLN A 145 -15.20 -10.09 -6.00
C GLN A 145 -15.66 -11.36 -6.72
N GLN A 146 -15.42 -11.47 -8.02
CA GLN A 146 -15.79 -12.62 -8.84
C GLN A 146 -14.69 -13.70 -8.89
N ILE A 147 -13.54 -13.46 -8.25
CA ILE A 147 -12.35 -14.32 -8.34
C ILE A 147 -12.01 -14.83 -6.93
N PRO A 148 -12.28 -16.10 -6.60
CA PRO A 148 -12.03 -16.64 -5.24
C PRO A 148 -10.57 -16.51 -4.78
N GLU A 149 -9.62 -16.63 -5.72
CA GLU A 149 -8.18 -16.54 -5.45
C GLU A 149 -7.70 -15.10 -5.21
N ALA A 150 -8.55 -14.10 -5.52
CA ALA A 150 -8.22 -12.68 -5.35
C ALA A 150 -8.45 -12.15 -3.93
N ASP A 151 -8.81 -12.98 -2.96
CA ASP A 151 -9.22 -12.58 -1.61
C ASP A 151 -8.24 -11.58 -0.93
N ILE A 152 -6.94 -11.86 -0.95
CA ILE A 152 -5.93 -10.96 -0.37
C ILE A 152 -5.82 -9.63 -1.14
N TYR A 153 -5.95 -9.66 -2.46
CA TYR A 153 -5.93 -8.47 -3.31
C TYR A 153 -7.18 -7.61 -3.10
N LEU A 154 -8.35 -8.26 -2.96
CA LEU A 154 -9.62 -7.62 -2.67
C LEU A 154 -9.56 -6.84 -1.36
N LYS A 155 -9.08 -7.47 -0.28
CA LYS A 155 -8.93 -6.83 1.04
C LYS A 155 -7.97 -5.64 0.99
N ASN A 156 -6.84 -5.79 0.28
CA ASN A 156 -5.88 -4.71 0.07
C ASN A 156 -6.51 -3.55 -0.72
N ALA A 157 -7.16 -3.83 -1.84
CA ALA A 157 -7.79 -2.81 -2.67
C ALA A 157 -8.90 -2.07 -1.89
N LEU A 158 -9.75 -2.81 -1.19
CA LEU A 158 -10.84 -2.26 -0.38
C LEU A 158 -10.29 -1.37 0.75
N SER A 159 -9.27 -1.82 1.47
CA SER A 159 -8.63 -1.03 2.53
C SER A 159 -8.05 0.28 1.99
N GLN A 160 -7.34 0.23 0.86
CA GLN A 160 -6.77 1.43 0.25
C GLN A 160 -7.86 2.40 -0.23
N MET A 161 -8.91 1.89 -0.89
CA MET A 161 -10.04 2.71 -1.31
C MET A 161 -10.70 3.42 -0.12
N ILE A 162 -10.94 2.70 0.99
CA ILE A 162 -11.50 3.28 2.21
C ILE A 162 -10.60 4.40 2.72
N LEU A 163 -9.29 4.19 2.82
CA LEU A 163 -8.34 5.19 3.28
C LEU A 163 -8.29 6.41 2.34
N ILE A 164 -8.39 6.21 1.02
CA ILE A 164 -8.46 7.31 0.05
C ILE A 164 -9.74 8.13 0.26
N LYS A 165 -10.90 7.47 0.39
CA LYS A 165 -12.19 8.14 0.66
C LYS A 165 -12.13 8.93 1.96
N LEU A 166 -11.62 8.35 3.05
CA LEU A 166 -11.46 9.02 4.35
C LEU A 166 -10.52 10.22 4.28
N ASN A 167 -9.36 10.10 3.63
CA ASN A 167 -8.43 11.22 3.42
C ASN A 167 -9.08 12.40 2.66
N ASN A 168 -10.04 12.11 1.80
CA ASN A 168 -10.78 13.12 1.04
C ASN A 168 -12.14 13.49 1.69
N ARG A 169 -12.38 13.09 2.94
CA ARG A 169 -13.61 13.34 3.70
C ARG A 169 -14.90 12.88 3.00
N GLN A 170 -14.79 11.86 2.16
CA GLN A 170 -15.93 11.24 1.48
C GLN A 170 -16.53 10.16 2.40
N MET A 171 -17.41 10.58 3.31
CA MET A 171 -17.97 9.70 4.34
C MET A 171 -19.10 8.79 3.85
N ALA A 172 -19.71 9.10 2.70
CA ALA A 172 -20.83 8.34 2.16
C ALA A 172 -20.44 6.88 1.87
N GLY A 173 -21.13 5.93 2.47
CA GLY A 173 -20.92 4.50 2.25
C GLY A 173 -19.70 3.88 2.97
N ILE A 174 -18.86 4.67 3.62
CA ILE A 174 -17.63 4.18 4.28
C ILE A 174 -17.92 3.11 5.33
N GLU A 175 -18.94 3.28 6.15
CA GLU A 175 -19.28 2.29 7.17
C GLU A 175 -19.67 0.95 6.55
N LYS A 176 -20.36 0.97 5.43
CA LYS A 176 -20.70 -0.24 4.66
C LYS A 176 -19.42 -0.90 4.10
N ASP A 177 -18.51 -0.10 3.56
CA ASP A 177 -17.25 -0.60 3.00
C ASP A 177 -16.37 -1.23 4.10
N ILE A 178 -16.29 -0.60 5.29
CA ILE A 178 -15.57 -1.14 6.45
C ILE A 178 -16.22 -2.43 6.97
N ASN A 179 -17.55 -2.49 7.08
CA ASN A 179 -18.25 -3.69 7.51
C ASN A 179 -18.04 -4.85 6.51
N TYR A 180 -17.97 -4.55 5.21
CA TYR A 180 -17.64 -5.53 4.19
C TYR A 180 -16.20 -6.04 4.35
N LEU A 181 -15.22 -5.16 4.56
CA LEU A 181 -13.84 -5.55 4.83
C LEU A 181 -13.74 -6.44 6.09
N GLU A 182 -14.46 -6.09 7.15
CA GLU A 182 -14.52 -6.88 8.38
C GLU A 182 -15.07 -8.27 8.15
N ALA A 183 -16.18 -8.39 7.42
CA ALA A 183 -16.77 -9.68 7.07
C ALA A 183 -15.84 -10.57 6.21
N LEU A 184 -15.02 -9.96 5.34
CA LEU A 184 -13.97 -10.69 4.60
C LEU A 184 -12.87 -11.17 5.54
N CYS A 185 -12.46 -10.33 6.49
CA CYS A 185 -11.44 -10.66 7.48
C CYS A 185 -11.88 -11.76 8.46
N ASP A 186 -13.14 -11.77 8.86
CA ASP A 186 -13.70 -12.81 9.75
C ASP A 186 -13.73 -14.18 9.07
N LYS A 187 -14.01 -14.21 7.76
CA LYS A 187 -14.01 -15.45 6.98
C LYS A 187 -12.60 -16.02 6.81
N ARG A 188 -11.64 -15.16 6.56
CA ARG A 188 -10.25 -15.55 6.28
C ARG A 188 -9.29 -14.48 6.76
N PRO A 189 -8.89 -14.52 8.05
CA PRO A 189 -7.95 -13.55 8.60
C PRO A 189 -6.57 -13.70 7.93
N ASP A 190 -6.02 -12.58 7.49
CA ASP A 190 -4.69 -12.46 6.89
C ASP A 190 -4.04 -11.13 7.29
N SER A 191 -2.83 -10.87 6.79
CA SER A 191 -2.05 -9.69 7.15
C SER A 191 -2.78 -8.36 6.94
N PRO A 192 -3.49 -8.10 5.83
CA PRO A 192 -4.29 -6.90 5.67
C PRO A 192 -5.34 -6.69 6.77
N CYS A 193 -5.97 -7.76 7.23
CA CYS A 193 -6.98 -7.70 8.27
C CYS A 193 -6.42 -7.24 9.62
N TYR A 194 -5.21 -7.65 9.95
CA TYR A 194 -4.64 -7.33 11.27
C TYR A 194 -4.32 -5.85 11.42
N PHE A 195 -3.85 -5.19 10.37
CA PHE A 195 -3.42 -3.80 10.45
C PHE A 195 -4.39 -2.83 9.78
N TYR A 196 -4.81 -3.09 8.55
CA TYR A 196 -5.61 -2.14 7.79
C TYR A 196 -7.05 -2.02 8.28
N LEU A 197 -7.66 -3.09 8.77
CA LEU A 197 -9.01 -2.99 9.33
C LEU A 197 -9.07 -2.07 10.55
N PRO A 198 -8.22 -2.23 11.61
CA PRO A 198 -8.20 -1.26 12.70
C PRO A 198 -7.79 0.15 12.25
N CYS A 199 -6.94 0.30 11.23
CA CYS A 199 -6.59 1.58 10.64
C CYS A 199 -7.81 2.28 10.03
N CYS A 200 -8.60 1.58 9.20
CA CYS A 200 -9.83 2.11 8.60
C CYS A 200 -10.88 2.46 9.67
N ARG A 201 -11.03 1.62 10.69
CA ARG A 201 -11.93 1.88 11.83
C ARG A 201 -11.51 3.13 12.59
N ALA A 202 -10.24 3.21 13.03
CA ALA A 202 -9.73 4.37 13.75
C ALA A 202 -9.95 5.67 12.97
N PHE A 203 -9.63 5.69 11.67
CA PHE A 203 -9.77 6.88 10.86
C PHE A 203 -11.24 7.31 10.70
N TYR A 204 -12.13 6.36 10.41
CA TYR A 204 -13.56 6.61 10.32
C TYR A 204 -14.15 7.16 11.63
N GLU A 205 -13.76 6.57 12.76
CA GLU A 205 -14.25 6.93 14.09
C GLU A 205 -13.74 8.31 14.53
N ILE A 206 -12.48 8.67 14.20
CA ILE A 206 -11.96 10.03 14.40
C ILE A 206 -12.82 11.04 13.65
N GLN A 207 -13.12 10.77 12.37
CA GLN A 207 -13.93 11.69 11.55
C GLN A 207 -15.42 11.71 11.93
N SER A 208 -15.87 10.70 12.67
CA SER A 208 -17.25 10.57 13.17
C SER A 208 -17.39 11.01 14.63
N ASP A 209 -16.35 11.63 15.22
CA ASP A 209 -16.30 12.09 16.62
C ASP A 209 -16.51 10.95 17.65
N LYS A 210 -16.14 9.71 17.28
CA LYS A 210 -16.20 8.53 18.17
C LYS A 210 -14.82 8.28 18.79
N LEU A 211 -14.28 9.29 19.49
CA LEU A 211 -12.89 9.29 19.97
C LEU A 211 -12.51 8.13 20.90
N PRO A 212 -13.34 7.68 21.86
CA PRO A 212 -12.99 6.54 22.71
C PRO A 212 -12.73 5.26 21.92
N SER A 213 -13.60 4.93 20.97
CA SER A 213 -13.47 3.75 20.10
C SER A 213 -12.27 3.89 19.15
N ALA A 214 -12.07 5.08 18.60
CA ALA A 214 -10.89 5.36 17.76
C ALA A 214 -9.58 5.11 18.51
N LEU A 215 -9.48 5.50 19.79
CA LEU A 215 -8.30 5.26 20.62
C LEU A 215 -8.03 3.76 20.84
N GLU A 216 -9.07 2.94 21.02
CA GLU A 216 -8.92 1.49 21.15
C GLU A 216 -8.30 0.87 19.86
N HIS A 217 -8.75 1.32 18.69
CA HIS A 217 -8.19 0.88 17.43
C HIS A 217 -6.75 1.37 17.20
N LEU A 218 -6.43 2.60 17.58
CA LEU A 218 -5.05 3.13 17.54
C LEU A 218 -4.12 2.29 18.43
N GLN A 219 -4.52 1.99 19.66
CA GLN A 219 -3.76 1.13 20.57
C GLN A 219 -3.61 -0.31 20.02
N LYS A 220 -4.63 -0.82 19.32
CA LYS A 220 -4.52 -2.10 18.62
C LYS A 220 -3.46 -2.06 17.53
N MET A 221 -3.41 -0.99 16.73
CA MET A 221 -2.38 -0.78 15.72
C MET A 221 -0.97 -0.71 16.31
N GLU A 222 -0.79 -0.02 17.44
CA GLU A 222 0.50 0.02 18.16
C GLU A 222 0.96 -1.36 18.63
N ARG A 223 0.04 -2.16 19.19
CA ARG A 223 0.35 -3.54 19.61
C ARG A 223 0.77 -4.43 18.44
N ILE A 224 0.18 -4.21 17.28
CA ILE A 224 0.56 -4.92 16.04
C ILE A 224 1.92 -4.44 15.55
N TYR A 225 2.15 -3.12 15.53
CA TYR A 225 3.43 -2.53 15.15
C TYR A 225 4.57 -3.02 16.06
N ALA A 226 4.34 -3.14 17.36
CA ALA A 226 5.35 -3.64 18.29
C ALA A 226 5.83 -5.07 17.96
N LYS A 227 4.95 -5.89 17.35
CA LYS A 227 5.29 -7.24 16.89
C LYS A 227 5.90 -7.25 15.48
N HIS A 228 5.43 -6.34 14.63
CA HIS A 228 5.78 -6.24 13.22
C HIS A 228 6.15 -4.78 12.87
N PRO A 229 7.38 -4.31 13.20
CA PRO A 229 7.76 -2.90 13.14
C PRO A 229 8.08 -2.43 11.71
N TYR A 230 7.07 -2.35 10.86
CA TYR A 230 7.21 -1.81 9.51
C TYR A 230 7.14 -0.28 9.51
N PRO A 231 8.09 0.43 8.87
CA PRO A 231 8.13 1.89 8.86
C PRO A 231 6.83 2.54 8.39
N TYR A 232 6.20 2.00 7.35
CA TYR A 232 4.94 2.50 6.83
C TYR A 232 3.79 2.45 7.86
N PHE A 233 3.74 1.41 8.69
CA PHE A 233 2.74 1.31 9.75
C PHE A 233 2.95 2.38 10.83
N LEU A 234 4.20 2.70 11.15
CA LEU A 234 4.50 3.79 12.08
C LEU A 234 4.01 5.13 11.53
N LEU A 235 4.20 5.39 10.24
CA LEU A 235 3.69 6.62 9.61
C LEU A 235 2.17 6.73 9.72
N LEU A 236 1.44 5.66 9.43
CA LEU A 236 -0.02 5.64 9.56
C LEU A 236 -0.48 5.86 11.00
N ILE A 237 0.14 5.18 11.96
CA ILE A 237 -0.19 5.34 13.38
C ILE A 237 0.02 6.79 13.82
N LYS A 238 1.18 7.39 13.54
CA LYS A 238 1.48 8.77 13.91
C LYS A 238 0.56 9.78 13.25
N TYR A 239 0.24 9.58 11.97
CA TYR A 239 -0.72 10.42 11.26
C TYR A 239 -2.11 10.37 11.88
N LEU A 240 -2.58 9.17 12.24
CA LEU A 240 -3.88 9.00 12.87
C LEU A 240 -3.91 9.53 14.31
N TYR A 241 -2.82 9.43 15.08
CA TYR A 241 -2.73 10.10 16.38
C TYR A 241 -2.77 11.63 16.24
N ALA A 242 -2.07 12.22 15.26
CA ALA A 242 -2.20 13.64 14.99
C ALA A 242 -3.65 14.04 14.70
N SER A 243 -4.34 13.26 13.85
CA SER A 243 -5.76 13.47 13.52
C SER A 243 -6.67 13.31 14.75
N TYR A 244 -6.41 12.32 15.59
CA TYR A 244 -7.12 12.09 16.85
C TYR A 244 -6.96 13.28 17.82
N HIS A 245 -5.73 13.75 18.04
CA HIS A 245 -5.45 14.89 18.91
C HIS A 245 -6.09 16.18 18.40
N ILE A 246 -6.15 16.38 17.08
CA ILE A 246 -6.90 17.52 16.49
C ILE A 246 -8.38 17.42 16.84
N ALA A 247 -8.99 16.26 16.65
CA ALA A 247 -10.41 16.04 16.97
C ALA A 247 -10.68 16.19 18.47
N ALA A 248 -9.75 15.77 19.32
CA ALA A 248 -9.80 15.94 20.78
C ALA A 248 -9.47 17.37 21.24
N LYS A 249 -9.11 18.29 20.32
CA LYS A 249 -8.63 19.67 20.61
C LYS A 249 -7.33 19.73 21.44
N GLU A 250 -6.54 18.69 21.37
CA GLU A 250 -5.24 18.53 22.03
C GLU A 250 -4.11 18.96 21.07
N TYR A 251 -4.08 20.25 20.70
CA TYR A 251 -3.25 20.76 19.62
C TYR A 251 -1.74 20.59 19.84
N THR A 252 -1.28 20.65 21.11
CA THR A 252 0.14 20.42 21.42
C THR A 252 0.56 18.99 21.10
N GLN A 253 -0.26 17.99 21.43
CA GLN A 253 -0.02 16.59 21.14
C GLN A 253 -0.12 16.31 19.64
N ALA A 254 -1.05 16.99 18.93
CA ALA A 254 -1.14 16.92 17.49
C ALA A 254 0.14 17.40 16.79
N LEU A 255 0.67 18.56 17.21
CA LEU A 255 1.93 19.10 16.69
C LEU A 255 3.11 18.17 16.98
N GLN A 256 3.19 17.60 18.18
CA GLN A 256 4.22 16.62 18.50
C GLN A 256 4.15 15.39 17.58
N SER A 257 2.95 14.87 17.33
CA SER A 257 2.76 13.74 16.41
C SER A 257 3.22 14.06 14.99
N TYR A 258 2.96 15.27 14.48
CA TYR A 258 3.47 15.72 13.19
C TYR A 258 4.99 15.91 13.19
N ASP A 259 5.57 16.47 14.24
CA ASP A 259 7.01 16.65 14.36
C ASP A 259 7.75 15.31 14.38
N GLU A 260 7.15 14.28 14.98
CA GLU A 260 7.66 12.92 14.95
C GLU A 260 7.54 12.26 13.54
N LEU A 261 6.59 12.71 12.70
CA LEU A 261 6.39 12.22 11.33
C LEU A 261 7.40 12.80 10.33
N LEU A 262 7.68 14.10 10.44
CA LEU A 262 8.44 14.85 9.43
C LEU A 262 9.80 14.22 9.04
N PRO A 263 10.62 13.67 9.95
CA PRO A 263 11.87 13.03 9.58
C PRO A 263 11.71 11.84 8.64
N TYR A 264 10.64 11.06 8.82
CA TYR A 264 10.39 9.86 8.00
C TYR A 264 9.88 10.22 6.60
N VAL A 265 9.09 11.29 6.51
CA VAL A 265 8.49 11.73 5.24
C VAL A 265 9.52 12.44 4.37
N LYS A 266 10.39 13.26 4.97
CA LYS A 266 11.50 13.93 4.26
C LYS A 266 12.49 12.95 3.64
N GLU A 267 12.79 11.86 4.35
CA GLU A 267 13.66 10.81 3.83
C GLU A 267 13.04 10.11 2.60
N SER A 268 11.71 10.08 2.48
CA SER A 268 11.02 9.44 1.36
C SER A 268 10.90 10.31 0.11
N GLY A 269 11.19 11.62 0.20
CA GLY A 269 11.09 12.57 -0.92
C GLY A 269 9.70 12.68 -1.55
N SER A 270 8.66 12.23 -0.85
CA SER A 270 7.32 12.08 -1.39
C SER A 270 6.48 13.36 -1.24
N TYR A 271 5.47 13.54 -2.12
CA TYR A 271 4.47 14.60 -2.01
C TYR A 271 3.77 14.66 -0.63
N LYS A 272 3.83 13.58 0.15
CA LYS A 272 3.30 13.50 1.52
C LYS A 272 3.98 14.47 2.48
N ASP A 273 5.25 14.85 2.23
CA ASP A 273 5.94 15.89 3.01
C ASP A 273 5.19 17.21 2.94
N ILE A 274 4.76 17.61 1.75
CA ILE A 274 3.99 18.85 1.54
C ILE A 274 2.64 18.76 2.26
N GLN A 275 1.93 17.64 2.11
CA GLN A 275 0.62 17.44 2.74
C GLN A 275 0.71 17.48 4.27
N ILE A 276 1.66 16.75 4.87
CA ILE A 276 1.85 16.72 6.33
C ILE A 276 2.28 18.10 6.85
N SER A 277 3.16 18.79 6.14
CA SER A 277 3.57 20.14 6.50
C SER A 277 2.41 21.13 6.45
N GLN A 278 1.52 21.01 5.46
CA GLN A 278 0.30 21.81 5.36
C GLN A 278 -0.70 21.51 6.48
N GLU A 279 -0.93 20.23 6.80
CA GLU A 279 -1.81 19.83 7.91
C GLU A 279 -1.27 20.33 9.24
N ARG A 280 0.05 20.21 9.47
CA ARG A 280 0.72 20.77 10.66
C ARG A 280 0.53 22.29 10.76
N ALA A 281 0.68 23.00 9.64
CA ALA A 281 0.52 24.46 9.60
C ALA A 281 -0.92 24.92 9.92
N LYS A 282 -1.93 24.09 9.68
CA LYS A 282 -3.32 24.39 10.04
C LYS A 282 -3.59 24.28 11.55
N VAL A 283 -2.73 23.60 12.29
CA VAL A 283 -2.85 23.39 13.75
C VAL A 283 -2.17 24.52 14.53
N LEU A 284 -1.21 25.23 13.92
CA LEU A 284 -0.54 26.41 14.50
C LEU A 284 -1.44 27.64 14.45
#